data_c88c7ab92a6d836c42be57bc61eebf95
#
_entry.id   c88c7ab92a6d836c42be57bc61eebf95
#
_cell.length_a   1.000
_cell.length_b   1.000
_cell.length_c   1.000
_cell.angle_alpha   90.00
_cell.angle_beta   90.00
_cell.angle_gamma   90.00
#
_symmetry.space_group_name_H-M   'P 1'
#
loop_
_entity.id
_entity.type
_entity.pdbx_description
1 polymer ?
#
loop_
_entity_poly.entity_id
_entity_poly.type
_entity_poly.pdbx_seq_one_letter_code
_entity_poly.pdbx_strand_id
1 'polypeptide(L)'
;MKKIITDLNLTDKKVLMRVDFNVPMKEGKITDENRIVQALPTIKYALEQNAKLILFSHLGKIKTEEDKASKSLKAVAEKLSELLGKNVIFIPETRGEKLETAINNLKSGEVLMFENTRFEDLDGKKESKNDPELGKYWASLGDVFVNDAFGTAHRAHASNVGIAENIGAGNSAVGFLVEKELKFIGEAVNNPKRPLIAILGGAKVSDKIGVIENLLTKADKILIGGAMMFTFLKAEGKNIGTSLVEDDKLDLAKDLLTESNGKIILPVDTVVAAEFNNDAEFSTVDVDNIPDNKMGLDIGEKTVKLFDSYIKTAKTVVWNGPMGVFEMSNFAKGTIGVCESIANLADAVTIIGGGDSAAAAISLGYADKFTHISTGGGASLEFLEGKVLPGVEAISNK
;
A
#
# COMPACT_ATOMS: atom_id res chain seq x y z
N MET A 1 -10.64 -6.92 18.72
CA MET A 1 -9.57 -7.48 17.87
C MET A 1 -10.22 -8.31 16.80
N LYS A 2 -9.82 -8.18 15.53
CA LYS A 2 -10.40 -8.96 14.43
C LYS A 2 -9.96 -10.42 14.49
N LYS A 3 -10.82 -11.36 14.02
CA LYS A 3 -10.41 -12.75 13.84
C LYS A 3 -9.31 -12.85 12.76
N ILE A 4 -8.39 -13.76 12.97
CA ILE A 4 -7.37 -14.17 12.00
C ILE A 4 -7.69 -15.56 11.46
N ILE A 5 -7.12 -15.95 10.34
CA ILE A 5 -7.44 -17.22 9.68
C ILE A 5 -7.32 -18.43 10.61
N THR A 6 -6.41 -18.40 11.58
CA THR A 6 -6.23 -19.49 12.57
C THR A 6 -7.37 -19.58 13.59
N ASP A 7 -8.24 -18.57 13.68
CA ASP A 7 -9.43 -18.60 14.54
C ASP A 7 -10.64 -19.28 13.87
N LEU A 8 -10.51 -19.70 12.60
CA LEU A 8 -11.55 -20.39 11.85
C LEU A 8 -11.27 -21.88 11.71
N ASN A 9 -12.32 -22.69 11.73
CA ASN A 9 -12.23 -24.09 11.28
C ASN A 9 -12.35 -24.12 9.75
N LEU A 10 -11.28 -24.52 9.08
CA LEU A 10 -11.20 -24.57 7.61
C LEU A 10 -11.37 -25.97 7.03
N THR A 11 -11.29 -27.02 7.88
CA THR A 11 -11.30 -28.42 7.43
C THR A 11 -12.60 -28.76 6.70
N ASP A 12 -12.48 -29.22 5.46
CA ASP A 12 -13.59 -29.57 4.56
C ASP A 12 -14.55 -28.40 4.23
N LYS A 13 -14.22 -27.17 4.63
CA LYS A 13 -15.03 -25.98 4.36
C LYS A 13 -14.69 -25.36 3.01
N LYS A 14 -15.71 -24.81 2.35
CA LYS A 14 -15.57 -23.93 1.21
C LYS A 14 -15.07 -22.57 1.73
N VAL A 15 -13.79 -22.30 1.55
CA VAL A 15 -13.12 -21.08 2.03
C VAL A 15 -13.04 -20.08 0.91
N LEU A 16 -13.83 -19.02 0.98
CA LEU A 16 -13.72 -17.87 0.11
C LEU A 16 -12.53 -17.01 0.57
N MET A 17 -11.53 -16.81 -0.28
CA MET A 17 -10.34 -16.02 0.08
C MET A 17 -10.10 -14.90 -0.93
N ARG A 18 -10.26 -13.66 -0.47
CA ARG A 18 -9.92 -12.48 -1.25
C ARG A 18 -8.42 -12.21 -1.16
N VAL A 19 -7.73 -12.32 -2.29
CA VAL A 19 -6.31 -12.00 -2.43
C VAL A 19 -6.11 -10.75 -3.28
N ASP A 20 -4.95 -10.12 -3.20
CA ASP A 20 -4.58 -8.98 -4.04
C ASP A 20 -3.60 -9.42 -5.13
N PHE A 21 -4.13 -9.93 -6.21
CA PHE A 21 -3.38 -10.34 -7.40
C PHE A 21 -3.43 -9.29 -8.52
N ASN A 22 -3.58 -8.03 -8.14
CA ASN A 22 -3.47 -6.91 -9.08
C ASN A 22 -2.00 -6.66 -9.44
N VAL A 23 -1.42 -7.62 -10.15
CA VAL A 23 -0.02 -7.63 -10.58
C VAL A 23 0.19 -6.78 -11.82
N PRO A 24 1.37 -6.18 -12.03
CA PRO A 24 1.69 -5.51 -13.27
C PRO A 24 1.86 -6.53 -14.39
N MET A 25 1.26 -6.23 -15.55
CA MET A 25 1.30 -7.07 -16.73
C MET A 25 1.77 -6.31 -17.95
N LYS A 26 2.58 -6.96 -18.78
CA LYS A 26 2.99 -6.46 -20.10
C LYS A 26 2.83 -7.58 -21.12
N GLU A 27 2.09 -7.30 -22.21
CA GLU A 27 1.87 -8.25 -23.29
C GLU A 27 1.37 -9.63 -22.81
N GLY A 28 0.45 -9.63 -21.85
CA GLY A 28 -0.14 -10.84 -21.27
C GLY A 28 0.77 -11.59 -20.28
N LYS A 29 1.96 -11.07 -19.97
CA LYS A 29 2.91 -11.67 -19.02
C LYS A 29 2.99 -10.84 -17.74
N ILE A 30 3.10 -11.54 -16.61
CA ILE A 30 3.32 -10.93 -15.31
C ILE A 30 4.77 -10.43 -15.27
N THR A 31 4.97 -9.15 -14.94
CA THR A 31 6.31 -8.52 -14.85
C THR A 31 6.84 -8.45 -13.41
N ASP A 32 5.94 -8.58 -12.42
CA ASP A 32 6.29 -8.66 -11.00
C ASP A 32 5.28 -9.59 -10.30
N GLU A 33 5.79 -10.67 -9.71
CA GLU A 33 4.98 -11.68 -9.02
C GLU A 33 4.88 -11.48 -7.49
N ASN A 34 5.48 -10.40 -6.96
CA ASN A 34 5.59 -10.19 -5.52
C ASN A 34 4.25 -10.30 -4.78
N ARG A 35 3.16 -9.75 -5.34
CA ARG A 35 1.82 -9.84 -4.72
C ARG A 35 1.31 -11.28 -4.60
N ILE A 36 1.64 -12.12 -5.57
CA ILE A 36 1.28 -13.55 -5.52
C ILE A 36 2.10 -14.25 -4.44
N VAL A 37 3.41 -13.99 -4.41
CA VAL A 37 4.32 -14.55 -3.40
C VAL A 37 3.90 -14.17 -1.98
N GLN A 38 3.50 -12.93 -1.76
CA GLN A 38 3.06 -12.45 -0.43
C GLN A 38 1.77 -13.11 0.06
N ALA A 39 0.92 -13.61 -0.84
CA ALA A 39 -0.31 -14.33 -0.48
C ALA A 39 -0.08 -15.84 -0.19
N LEU A 40 1.06 -16.40 -0.60
CA LEU A 40 1.35 -17.83 -0.45
C LEU A 40 1.24 -18.35 0.99
N PRO A 41 1.71 -17.67 2.03
CA PRO A 41 1.58 -18.18 3.40
C PRO A 41 0.14 -18.47 3.81
N THR A 42 -0.79 -17.56 3.49
CA THR A 42 -2.21 -17.73 3.81
C THR A 42 -2.84 -18.84 2.99
N ILE A 43 -2.52 -18.90 1.68
CA ILE A 43 -3.01 -19.93 0.76
C ILE A 43 -2.53 -21.32 1.21
N LYS A 44 -1.24 -21.47 1.48
CA LYS A 44 -0.65 -22.74 1.94
C LYS A 44 -1.26 -23.20 3.26
N TYR A 45 -1.42 -22.29 4.22
CA TYR A 45 -2.07 -22.61 5.48
C TYR A 45 -3.48 -23.16 5.27
N ALA A 46 -4.32 -22.52 4.45
CA ALA A 46 -5.66 -23.01 4.16
C ALA A 46 -5.65 -24.41 3.53
N LEU A 47 -4.74 -24.67 2.59
CA LEU A 47 -4.60 -25.97 1.95
C LEU A 47 -4.09 -27.05 2.92
N GLU A 48 -3.18 -26.73 3.82
CA GLU A 48 -2.69 -27.62 4.89
C GLU A 48 -3.80 -27.98 5.89
N GLN A 49 -4.77 -27.08 6.07
CA GLN A 49 -5.98 -27.35 6.86
C GLN A 49 -7.06 -28.13 6.08
N ASN A 50 -6.76 -28.67 4.90
CA ASN A 50 -7.70 -29.39 4.03
C ASN A 50 -8.93 -28.54 3.63
N ALA A 51 -8.78 -27.24 3.46
CA ALA A 51 -9.82 -26.39 2.94
C ALA A 51 -10.16 -26.72 1.46
N LYS A 52 -11.38 -26.46 1.06
CA LYS A 52 -11.79 -26.31 -0.33
C LYS A 52 -11.64 -24.86 -0.69
N LEU A 53 -10.50 -24.48 -1.26
CA LEU A 53 -10.08 -23.09 -1.38
C LEU A 53 -10.57 -22.42 -2.65
N ILE A 54 -11.27 -21.30 -2.51
CA ILE A 54 -11.83 -20.52 -3.62
C ILE A 54 -11.17 -19.13 -3.56
N LEU A 55 -10.27 -18.87 -4.51
CA LEU A 55 -9.54 -17.61 -4.61
C LEU A 55 -10.21 -16.66 -5.61
N PHE A 56 -10.13 -15.37 -5.32
CA PHE A 56 -10.56 -14.32 -6.23
C PHE A 56 -9.83 -13.01 -5.97
N SER A 57 -9.72 -12.21 -7.01
CA SER A 57 -9.04 -10.92 -7.00
C SER A 57 -9.57 -10.03 -8.11
N HIS A 58 -9.26 -8.75 -8.02
CA HIS A 58 -9.33 -7.85 -9.16
C HIS A 58 -7.98 -7.80 -9.90
N LEU A 59 -8.01 -7.38 -11.16
CA LEU A 59 -6.84 -7.07 -11.97
C LEU A 59 -7.13 -5.85 -12.82
N GLY A 60 -6.41 -4.75 -12.58
CA GLY A 60 -6.58 -3.49 -13.29
C GLY A 60 -7.96 -2.85 -13.13
N LYS A 61 -8.32 -2.00 -14.06
CA LYS A 61 -9.65 -1.36 -14.17
C LYS A 61 -10.32 -1.86 -15.45
N ILE A 62 -11.58 -2.24 -15.36
CA ILE A 62 -12.41 -2.67 -16.48
C ILE A 62 -13.36 -1.53 -16.83
N LYS A 63 -13.22 -0.99 -18.02
CA LYS A 63 -14.04 0.11 -18.54
C LYS A 63 -14.85 -0.29 -19.78
N THR A 64 -14.35 -1.26 -20.55
CA THR A 64 -14.94 -1.76 -21.78
C THR A 64 -14.89 -3.29 -21.82
N GLU A 65 -15.63 -3.92 -22.72
CA GLU A 65 -15.58 -5.38 -22.92
C GLU A 65 -14.19 -5.85 -23.39
N GLU A 66 -13.50 -5.03 -24.19
CA GLU A 66 -12.17 -5.33 -24.71
C GLU A 66 -11.13 -5.42 -23.59
N ASP A 67 -11.31 -4.68 -22.50
CA ASP A 67 -10.44 -4.74 -21.31
C ASP A 67 -10.36 -6.16 -20.73
N LYS A 68 -11.42 -6.94 -20.82
CA LYS A 68 -11.48 -8.31 -20.26
C LYS A 68 -10.40 -9.22 -20.85
N ALA A 69 -10.11 -9.10 -22.13
CA ALA A 69 -9.11 -9.94 -22.78
C ALA A 69 -7.71 -9.76 -22.20
N SER A 70 -7.33 -8.52 -21.89
CA SER A 70 -6.00 -8.17 -21.35
C SER A 70 -5.90 -8.27 -19.83
N LYS A 71 -7.03 -8.41 -19.12
CA LYS A 71 -7.13 -8.37 -17.65
C LYS A 71 -7.80 -9.61 -17.06
N SER A 72 -7.74 -10.74 -17.78
CA SER A 72 -8.12 -12.05 -17.25
C SER A 72 -7.11 -12.52 -16.21
N LEU A 73 -7.59 -13.17 -15.16
CA LEU A 73 -6.75 -13.79 -14.13
C LEU A 73 -6.15 -15.12 -14.54
N LYS A 74 -6.37 -15.59 -15.78
CA LYS A 74 -5.86 -16.88 -16.24
C LYS A 74 -4.35 -17.02 -16.07
N ALA A 75 -3.57 -16.03 -16.53
CA ALA A 75 -2.11 -16.04 -16.38
C ALA A 75 -1.67 -16.02 -14.90
N VAL A 76 -2.45 -15.36 -14.04
CA VAL A 76 -2.19 -15.34 -12.59
C VAL A 76 -2.46 -16.71 -11.97
N ALA A 77 -3.52 -17.40 -12.38
CA ALA A 77 -3.81 -18.77 -11.93
C ALA A 77 -2.73 -19.77 -12.36
N GLU A 78 -2.22 -19.64 -13.59
CA GLU A 78 -1.10 -20.46 -14.11
C GLU A 78 0.19 -20.20 -13.29
N LYS A 79 0.53 -18.93 -13.01
CA LYS A 79 1.68 -18.59 -12.18
C LYS A 79 1.52 -19.08 -10.73
N LEU A 80 0.33 -18.97 -10.16
CA LEU A 80 0.06 -19.51 -8.83
C LEU A 80 0.20 -21.04 -8.80
N SER A 81 -0.26 -21.76 -9.84
CA SER A 81 -0.06 -23.21 -9.97
C SER A 81 1.43 -23.58 -9.93
N GLU A 82 2.26 -22.82 -10.66
CA GLU A 82 3.71 -23.00 -10.68
C GLU A 82 4.33 -22.80 -9.27
N LEU A 83 3.97 -21.69 -8.59
CA LEU A 83 4.51 -21.36 -7.27
C LEU A 83 4.03 -22.30 -6.16
N LEU A 84 2.82 -22.85 -6.28
CA LEU A 84 2.28 -23.82 -5.32
C LEU A 84 2.78 -25.26 -5.59
N GLY A 85 3.27 -25.54 -6.81
CA GLY A 85 3.52 -26.92 -7.24
C GLY A 85 2.25 -27.77 -7.28
N LYS A 86 1.08 -27.14 -7.47
CA LYS A 86 -0.25 -27.75 -7.41
C LYS A 86 -1.16 -27.11 -8.44
N ASN A 87 -2.03 -27.91 -9.06
CA ASN A 87 -2.99 -27.38 -10.01
C ASN A 87 -3.98 -26.42 -9.37
N VAL A 88 -4.12 -25.23 -9.95
CA VAL A 88 -5.17 -24.26 -9.63
C VAL A 88 -6.24 -24.36 -10.73
N ILE A 89 -7.45 -24.75 -10.35
CA ILE A 89 -8.58 -24.85 -11.27
C ILE A 89 -9.03 -23.42 -11.59
N PHE A 90 -8.92 -23.00 -12.84
CA PHE A 90 -9.37 -21.68 -13.26
C PHE A 90 -10.73 -21.70 -13.92
N ILE A 91 -11.66 -20.89 -13.44
CA ILE A 91 -13.00 -20.72 -14.00
C ILE A 91 -13.11 -19.33 -14.62
N PRO A 92 -13.30 -19.21 -15.95
CA PRO A 92 -13.32 -17.93 -16.67
C PRO A 92 -14.66 -17.18 -16.54
N GLU A 93 -15.30 -17.26 -15.38
CA GLU A 93 -16.58 -16.62 -15.05
C GLU A 93 -16.54 -16.10 -13.63
N THR A 94 -17.28 -15.02 -13.37
CA THR A 94 -17.45 -14.42 -12.03
C THR A 94 -18.71 -14.89 -11.35
N ARG A 95 -19.67 -15.46 -12.11
CA ARG A 95 -20.96 -15.95 -11.64
C ARG A 95 -21.47 -17.05 -12.56
N GLY A 96 -22.44 -17.83 -12.09
CA GLY A 96 -23.23 -18.73 -12.91
C GLY A 96 -22.97 -20.21 -12.64
N GLU A 97 -23.72 -21.04 -13.36
CA GLU A 97 -23.78 -22.48 -13.15
C GLU A 97 -22.42 -23.19 -13.26
N LYS A 98 -21.57 -22.73 -14.18
CA LYS A 98 -20.24 -23.32 -14.36
C LYS A 98 -19.35 -23.11 -13.12
N LEU A 99 -19.36 -21.90 -12.55
CA LEU A 99 -18.63 -21.58 -11.32
C LEU A 99 -19.21 -22.37 -10.15
N GLU A 100 -20.52 -22.37 -9.98
CA GLU A 100 -21.21 -23.07 -8.90
C GLU A 100 -20.96 -24.57 -8.94
N THR A 101 -21.04 -25.20 -10.12
CA THR A 101 -20.74 -26.61 -10.31
C THR A 101 -19.29 -26.94 -9.98
N ALA A 102 -18.34 -26.12 -10.43
CA ALA A 102 -16.93 -26.33 -10.13
C ALA A 102 -16.65 -26.23 -8.62
N ILE A 103 -17.25 -25.26 -7.93
CA ILE A 103 -17.14 -25.11 -6.47
C ILE A 103 -17.75 -26.29 -5.73
N ASN A 104 -18.92 -26.78 -6.17
CA ASN A 104 -19.59 -27.92 -5.54
C ASN A 104 -18.81 -29.22 -5.70
N ASN A 105 -18.05 -29.37 -6.78
CA ASN A 105 -17.22 -30.54 -7.05
C ASN A 105 -15.80 -30.44 -6.45
N LEU A 106 -15.44 -29.29 -5.84
CA LEU A 106 -14.13 -29.06 -5.25
C LEU A 106 -13.89 -29.98 -4.07
N LYS A 107 -12.75 -30.66 -4.04
CA LYS A 107 -12.34 -31.57 -2.97
C LYS A 107 -11.48 -30.83 -1.93
N SER A 108 -11.45 -31.39 -0.73
CA SER A 108 -10.58 -30.90 0.33
C SER A 108 -9.12 -30.89 -0.10
N GLY A 109 -8.43 -29.78 0.14
CA GLY A 109 -7.06 -29.54 -0.29
C GLY A 109 -6.90 -29.12 -1.75
N GLU A 110 -7.98 -28.97 -2.50
CA GLU A 110 -7.94 -28.39 -3.85
C GLU A 110 -8.15 -26.88 -3.81
N VAL A 111 -7.68 -26.21 -4.87
CA VAL A 111 -7.78 -24.75 -5.03
C VAL A 111 -8.37 -24.41 -6.39
N LEU A 112 -9.34 -23.50 -6.35
CA LEU A 112 -10.00 -22.93 -7.52
C LEU A 112 -9.82 -21.42 -7.49
N MET A 113 -9.62 -20.81 -8.65
CA MET A 113 -9.65 -19.36 -8.84
C MET A 113 -10.69 -19.01 -9.89
N PHE A 114 -11.55 -18.06 -9.61
CA PHE A 114 -12.47 -17.54 -10.60
C PHE A 114 -12.00 -16.20 -11.18
N GLU A 115 -12.67 -15.74 -12.21
CA GLU A 115 -12.26 -14.62 -13.05
C GLU A 115 -12.28 -13.28 -12.29
N ASN A 116 -11.61 -12.27 -12.85
CA ASN A 116 -11.43 -10.92 -12.34
C ASN A 116 -12.75 -10.32 -11.84
N THR A 117 -12.83 -10.04 -10.54
CA THR A 117 -14.04 -9.53 -9.90
C THR A 117 -14.56 -8.23 -10.51
N ARG A 118 -13.66 -7.42 -11.10
CA ARG A 118 -14.04 -6.17 -11.79
C ARG A 118 -14.69 -6.36 -13.15
N PHE A 119 -14.81 -7.60 -13.66
CA PHE A 119 -15.68 -7.84 -14.81
C PHE A 119 -17.13 -7.45 -14.50
N GLU A 120 -17.52 -7.48 -13.23
CA GLU A 120 -18.82 -7.01 -12.75
C GLU A 120 -18.97 -5.47 -12.73
N ASP A 121 -17.90 -4.73 -13.00
CA ASP A 121 -17.93 -3.26 -13.02
C ASP A 121 -18.48 -2.68 -14.34
N LEU A 122 -18.59 -3.46 -15.41
CA LEU A 122 -19.16 -3.00 -16.67
C LEU A 122 -20.64 -2.65 -16.55
N ASP A 123 -21.37 -3.36 -15.69
CA ASP A 123 -22.76 -3.09 -15.39
C ASP A 123 -22.89 -2.41 -14.03
N GLY A 124 -22.92 -1.08 -14.03
CA GLY A 124 -23.17 -0.27 -12.84
C GLY A 124 -22.06 -0.23 -11.80
N LYS A 125 -20.85 -0.75 -12.10
CA LYS A 125 -19.73 -0.88 -11.16
C LYS A 125 -20.07 -1.70 -9.91
N LYS A 126 -20.71 -2.83 -10.09
CA LYS A 126 -21.24 -3.66 -9.02
C LYS A 126 -20.18 -4.09 -8.01
N GLU A 127 -18.99 -4.52 -8.48
CA GLU A 127 -17.87 -4.83 -7.58
C GLU A 127 -17.39 -3.60 -6.82
N SER A 128 -17.03 -2.54 -7.55
CA SER A 128 -16.40 -1.34 -6.97
C SER A 128 -17.33 -0.50 -6.11
N LYS A 129 -18.65 -0.66 -6.26
CA LYS A 129 -19.66 0.05 -5.45
C LYS A 129 -20.30 -0.80 -4.37
N ASN A 130 -19.75 -2.00 -4.12
CA ASN A 130 -20.30 -2.90 -3.12
C ASN A 130 -21.76 -3.23 -3.34
N ASP A 131 -22.12 -3.69 -4.55
CA ASP A 131 -23.49 -4.08 -4.86
C ASP A 131 -23.98 -5.17 -3.90
N PRO A 132 -25.13 -4.97 -3.20
CA PRO A 132 -25.59 -5.90 -2.17
C PRO A 132 -25.91 -7.29 -2.70
N GLU A 133 -26.51 -7.39 -3.90
CA GLU A 133 -26.87 -8.69 -4.49
C GLU A 133 -25.62 -9.47 -4.93
N LEU A 134 -24.63 -8.77 -5.46
CA LEU A 134 -23.37 -9.38 -5.83
C LEU A 134 -22.60 -9.91 -4.60
N GLY A 135 -22.51 -9.11 -3.56
CA GLY A 135 -21.89 -9.51 -2.29
C GLY A 135 -22.58 -10.72 -1.66
N LYS A 136 -23.90 -10.72 -1.63
CA LYS A 136 -24.73 -11.83 -1.14
C LYS A 136 -24.55 -13.09 -1.99
N TYR A 137 -24.52 -12.96 -3.32
CA TYR A 137 -24.29 -14.07 -4.23
C TYR A 137 -22.92 -14.73 -3.97
N TRP A 138 -21.84 -13.94 -3.96
CA TRP A 138 -20.52 -14.49 -3.72
C TRP A 138 -20.37 -15.10 -2.32
N ALA A 139 -20.99 -14.51 -1.30
CA ALA A 139 -21.01 -15.09 0.03
C ALA A 139 -21.70 -16.47 0.07
N SER A 140 -22.74 -16.69 -0.76
CA SER A 140 -23.44 -17.96 -0.84
C SER A 140 -22.60 -19.12 -1.42
N LEU A 141 -21.47 -18.82 -2.07
CA LEU A 141 -20.57 -19.81 -2.66
C LEU A 141 -19.65 -20.50 -1.64
N GLY A 142 -19.59 -20.02 -0.40
CA GLY A 142 -18.69 -20.55 0.61
C GLY A 142 -19.27 -20.64 2.00
N ASP A 143 -18.52 -21.26 2.90
CA ASP A 143 -18.87 -21.45 4.31
C ASP A 143 -18.22 -20.41 5.22
N VAL A 144 -16.99 -19.99 4.87
CA VAL A 144 -16.21 -19.00 5.61
C VAL A 144 -15.47 -18.08 4.62
N PHE A 145 -15.13 -16.89 5.11
CA PHE A 145 -14.45 -15.85 4.31
C PHE A 145 -13.14 -15.41 4.95
N VAL A 146 -12.10 -15.31 4.15
CA VAL A 146 -10.78 -14.77 4.55
C VAL A 146 -10.44 -13.59 3.65
N ASN A 147 -10.23 -12.41 4.25
CA ASN A 147 -9.71 -11.25 3.53
C ASN A 147 -8.19 -11.16 3.71
N ASP A 148 -7.46 -11.43 2.65
CA ASP A 148 -5.98 -11.31 2.61
C ASP A 148 -5.50 -10.26 1.60
N ALA A 149 -6.35 -9.30 1.28
CA ALA A 149 -6.11 -8.24 0.32
C ALA A 149 -6.03 -6.87 1.00
N PHE A 150 -4.92 -6.59 1.67
CA PHE A 150 -4.74 -5.32 2.38
C PHE A 150 -4.81 -4.11 1.45
N GLY A 151 -4.22 -4.19 0.24
CA GLY A 151 -4.21 -3.09 -0.72
C GLY A 151 -5.59 -2.60 -1.15
N THR A 152 -6.65 -3.39 -0.98
CA THR A 152 -8.03 -3.01 -1.27
C THR A 152 -8.89 -2.76 -0.02
N ALA A 153 -8.34 -2.96 1.16
CA ALA A 153 -9.08 -2.90 2.42
C ALA A 153 -9.65 -1.51 2.76
N HIS A 154 -9.08 -0.44 2.17
CA HIS A 154 -9.56 0.93 2.32
C HIS A 154 -10.83 1.25 1.52
N ARG A 155 -11.31 0.31 0.71
CA ARG A 155 -12.52 0.47 -0.11
C ARG A 155 -13.54 -0.60 0.23
N ALA A 156 -14.81 -0.21 0.26
CA ALA A 156 -15.91 -1.16 0.34
C ALA A 156 -16.21 -1.69 -1.08
N HIS A 157 -15.90 -2.95 -1.32
CA HIS A 157 -16.19 -3.69 -2.55
C HIS A 157 -17.11 -4.87 -2.27
N ALA A 158 -17.82 -5.38 -3.28
CA ALA A 158 -18.65 -6.57 -3.11
C ALA A 158 -17.80 -7.80 -2.70
N SER A 159 -16.57 -7.89 -3.21
CA SER A 159 -15.64 -9.00 -2.93
C SER A 159 -14.94 -8.94 -1.57
N ASN A 160 -15.07 -7.87 -0.81
CA ASN A 160 -14.56 -7.80 0.56
C ASN A 160 -15.67 -7.51 1.56
N VAL A 161 -16.17 -6.27 1.65
CA VAL A 161 -17.25 -5.89 2.58
C VAL A 161 -18.53 -6.68 2.28
N GLY A 162 -18.94 -6.76 1.01
CA GLY A 162 -20.15 -7.44 0.64
C GLY A 162 -20.18 -8.91 1.02
N ILE A 163 -19.08 -9.65 0.84
CA ILE A 163 -18.98 -11.03 1.30
C ILE A 163 -18.97 -11.10 2.83
N ALA A 164 -18.15 -10.28 3.50
CA ALA A 164 -18.00 -10.31 4.94
C ALA A 164 -19.34 -10.08 5.69
N GLU A 165 -20.17 -9.16 5.18
CA GLU A 165 -21.48 -8.86 5.74
C GLU A 165 -22.53 -9.97 5.55
N ASN A 166 -22.34 -10.85 4.55
CA ASN A 166 -23.31 -11.87 4.18
C ASN A 166 -22.87 -13.31 4.51
N ILE A 167 -21.61 -13.56 4.89
CA ILE A 167 -21.11 -14.92 5.17
C ILE A 167 -21.61 -15.50 6.52
N GLY A 168 -22.25 -14.66 7.33
CA GLY A 168 -22.70 -15.03 8.67
C GLY A 168 -21.71 -14.63 9.77
N ALA A 169 -22.31 -14.30 10.92
CA ALA A 169 -21.54 -13.82 12.07
C ALA A 169 -20.50 -14.87 12.52
N GLY A 170 -19.28 -14.43 12.75
CA GLY A 170 -18.19 -15.28 13.21
C GLY A 170 -17.47 -16.09 12.13
N ASN A 171 -17.94 -16.05 10.87
CA ASN A 171 -17.40 -16.84 9.76
C ASN A 171 -16.42 -16.06 8.86
N SER A 172 -15.96 -14.90 9.29
CA SER A 172 -14.95 -14.14 8.54
C SER A 172 -13.71 -13.85 9.38
N ALA A 173 -12.56 -13.80 8.72
CA ALA A 173 -11.27 -13.52 9.32
C ALA A 173 -10.36 -12.75 8.34
N VAL A 174 -9.29 -12.16 8.85
CA VAL A 174 -8.18 -11.66 8.01
C VAL A 174 -7.15 -12.77 7.80
N GLY A 175 -6.49 -12.75 6.64
CA GLY A 175 -5.34 -13.61 6.37
C GLY A 175 -4.05 -13.07 7.00
N PHE A 176 -2.96 -13.82 6.88
CA PHE A 176 -1.67 -13.47 7.48
C PHE A 176 -1.07 -12.18 6.92
N LEU A 177 -1.30 -11.86 5.63
CA LEU A 177 -0.81 -10.61 5.04
C LEU A 177 -1.50 -9.41 5.69
N VAL A 178 -2.83 -9.43 5.78
CA VAL A 178 -3.60 -8.35 6.42
C VAL A 178 -3.27 -8.26 7.91
N GLU A 179 -3.18 -9.39 8.62
CA GLU A 179 -2.77 -9.42 10.02
C GLU A 179 -1.42 -8.74 10.24
N LYS A 180 -0.42 -9.07 9.40
CA LYS A 180 0.92 -8.51 9.44
C LYS A 180 0.89 -6.99 9.22
N GLU A 181 0.15 -6.50 8.23
CA GLU A 181 0.00 -5.09 7.94
C GLU A 181 -0.64 -4.33 9.12
N LEU A 182 -1.74 -4.85 9.66
CA LEU A 182 -2.43 -4.26 10.81
C LEU A 182 -1.54 -4.22 12.05
N LYS A 183 -0.78 -5.29 12.28
CA LYS A 183 0.15 -5.37 13.41
C LYS A 183 1.26 -4.34 13.28
N PHE A 184 2.03 -4.39 12.18
CA PHE A 184 3.22 -3.55 12.05
C PHE A 184 2.88 -2.08 11.92
N ILE A 185 1.97 -1.69 11.03
CA ILE A 185 1.59 -0.28 10.86
C ILE A 185 0.82 0.22 12.08
N GLY A 186 -0.13 -0.57 12.58
CA GLY A 186 -0.96 -0.20 13.73
C GLY A 186 -0.14 -0.02 15.01
N GLU A 187 0.74 -0.96 15.33
CA GLU A 187 1.62 -0.85 16.51
C GLU A 187 2.60 0.30 16.38
N ALA A 188 3.20 0.48 15.18
CA ALA A 188 4.15 1.55 14.94
C ALA A 188 3.56 2.95 15.12
N VAL A 189 2.26 3.12 14.86
CA VAL A 189 1.59 4.43 14.96
C VAL A 189 0.86 4.61 16.29
N ASN A 190 0.19 3.56 16.79
CA ASN A 190 -0.66 3.69 17.98
C ASN A 190 0.07 3.39 19.28
N ASN A 191 1.11 2.57 19.26
CA ASN A 191 1.90 2.20 20.43
C ASN A 191 3.40 2.12 20.11
N PRO A 192 4.01 3.20 19.58
CA PRO A 192 5.40 3.17 19.13
C PRO A 192 6.39 3.03 20.28
N LYS A 193 7.49 2.35 20.04
CA LYS A 193 8.71 2.56 20.82
C LYS A 193 9.28 3.93 20.46
N ARG A 194 9.53 4.77 21.47
CA ARG A 194 9.97 6.16 21.26
C ARG A 194 11.50 6.31 21.28
N PRO A 195 12.05 7.25 20.51
CA PRO A 195 11.37 8.23 19.63
C PRO A 195 10.74 7.57 18.38
N LEU A 196 9.52 8.05 18.01
CA LEU A 196 8.89 7.79 16.71
C LEU A 196 9.26 8.92 15.75
N ILE A 197 9.97 8.58 14.69
CA ILE A 197 10.32 9.50 13.60
C ILE A 197 9.49 9.13 12.37
N ALA A 198 8.66 10.05 11.92
CA ALA A 198 7.94 9.93 10.67
C ALA A 198 8.69 10.64 9.55
N ILE A 199 8.75 10.05 8.37
CA ILE A 199 9.40 10.61 7.18
C ILE A 199 8.36 10.61 6.07
N LEU A 200 8.01 11.79 5.59
CA LEU A 200 6.98 11.97 4.59
C LEU A 200 7.55 12.71 3.38
N GLY A 201 7.30 12.15 2.20
CA GLY A 201 7.68 12.73 0.93
C GLY A 201 6.57 12.62 -0.10
N GLY A 202 6.92 12.89 -1.35
CA GLY A 202 5.98 12.89 -2.47
C GLY A 202 5.72 14.28 -3.01
N ALA A 203 4.78 14.39 -3.95
CA ALA A 203 4.59 15.61 -4.73
C ALA A 203 3.69 16.66 -4.05
N LYS A 204 2.66 16.22 -3.31
CA LYS A 204 1.56 17.08 -2.86
C LYS A 204 1.30 16.98 -1.36
N VAL A 205 1.14 18.15 -0.71
CA VAL A 205 0.67 18.24 0.68
C VAL A 205 -0.75 17.71 0.80
N SER A 206 -1.61 18.02 -0.17
CA SER A 206 -3.03 17.59 -0.20
C SER A 206 -3.20 16.08 -0.07
N ASP A 207 -2.26 15.30 -0.61
CA ASP A 207 -2.28 13.83 -0.52
C ASP A 207 -1.84 13.29 0.85
N LYS A 208 -1.25 14.12 1.70
CA LYS A 208 -0.63 13.75 2.98
C LYS A 208 -1.22 14.45 4.20
N ILE A 209 -2.20 15.33 4.02
CA ILE A 209 -2.78 16.13 5.14
C ILE A 209 -3.21 15.23 6.28
N GLY A 210 -4.05 14.24 6.02
CA GLY A 210 -4.56 13.34 7.06
C GLY A 210 -3.46 12.54 7.76
N VAL A 211 -2.40 12.17 7.03
CA VAL A 211 -1.23 11.52 7.64
C VAL A 211 -0.47 12.48 8.55
N ILE A 212 -0.22 13.70 8.09
CA ILE A 212 0.48 14.71 8.88
C ILE A 212 -0.29 15.03 10.16
N GLU A 213 -1.58 15.32 10.06
CA GLU A 213 -2.46 15.61 11.20
C GLU A 213 -2.47 14.47 12.22
N ASN A 214 -2.63 13.22 11.76
CA ASN A 214 -2.62 12.07 12.65
C ASN A 214 -1.24 11.87 13.32
N LEU A 215 -0.15 11.99 12.55
CA LEU A 215 1.21 11.82 13.08
C LEU A 215 1.67 12.98 13.97
N LEU A 216 1.15 14.19 13.79
CA LEU A 216 1.43 15.30 14.71
C LEU A 216 1.04 14.98 16.16
N THR A 217 0.00 14.18 16.35
CA THR A 217 -0.45 13.74 17.67
C THR A 217 0.39 12.58 18.24
N LYS A 218 1.16 11.90 17.42
CA LYS A 218 1.81 10.62 17.76
C LYS A 218 3.32 10.62 17.61
N ALA A 219 3.86 11.26 16.57
CA ALA A 219 5.29 11.28 16.30
C ALA A 219 6.04 12.29 17.18
N ASP A 220 7.31 12.00 17.45
CA ASP A 220 8.23 12.92 18.11
C ASP A 220 8.81 13.93 17.12
N LYS A 221 9.06 13.51 15.88
CA LYS A 221 9.42 14.36 14.74
C LYS A 221 8.82 13.86 13.44
N ILE A 222 8.56 14.78 12.52
CA ILE A 222 8.08 14.53 11.17
C ILE A 222 9.05 15.22 10.21
N LEU A 223 9.78 14.42 9.43
CA LEU A 223 10.73 14.89 8.44
C LEU A 223 10.03 14.99 7.09
N ILE A 224 9.98 16.17 6.50
CA ILE A 224 9.30 16.44 5.24
C ILE A 224 10.31 16.55 4.10
N GLY A 225 10.11 15.76 3.03
CA GLY A 225 10.87 15.81 1.79
C GLY A 225 9.96 15.76 0.58
N GLY A 226 10.53 15.47 -0.59
CA GLY A 226 9.80 15.48 -1.84
C GLY A 226 9.33 16.86 -2.26
N ALA A 227 8.60 16.96 -3.38
CA ALA A 227 8.17 18.27 -3.89
C ALA A 227 7.17 18.99 -2.95
N MET A 228 6.47 18.25 -2.08
CA MET A 228 5.59 18.84 -1.07
C MET A 228 6.33 19.81 -0.12
N MET A 229 7.63 19.66 0.04
CA MET A 229 8.42 20.58 0.87
C MET A 229 8.33 22.04 0.38
N PHE A 230 8.20 22.26 -0.94
CA PHE A 230 8.16 23.62 -1.52
C PHE A 230 6.87 24.36 -1.17
N THR A 231 5.76 23.65 -0.97
CA THR A 231 4.54 24.27 -0.43
C THR A 231 4.76 24.77 1.00
N PHE A 232 5.44 24.01 1.84
CA PHE A 232 5.81 24.45 3.20
C PHE A 232 6.81 25.60 3.18
N LEU A 233 7.86 25.54 2.36
CA LEU A 233 8.87 26.60 2.24
C LEU A 233 8.25 27.91 1.75
N LYS A 234 7.35 27.85 0.77
CA LYS A 234 6.63 29.04 0.29
C LYS A 234 5.69 29.60 1.37
N ALA A 235 5.04 28.74 2.15
CA ALA A 235 4.22 29.17 3.28
C ALA A 235 5.04 29.91 4.36
N GLU A 236 6.35 29.60 4.50
CA GLU A 236 7.29 30.35 5.32
C GLU A 236 7.79 31.66 4.67
N GLY A 237 7.35 31.97 3.46
CA GLY A 237 7.75 33.17 2.72
C GLY A 237 9.05 33.03 1.93
N LYS A 238 9.56 31.81 1.72
CA LYS A 238 10.77 31.54 0.94
C LYS A 238 10.49 31.55 -0.58
N ASN A 239 11.49 31.97 -1.36
CA ASN A 239 11.44 31.80 -2.81
C ASN A 239 11.70 30.34 -3.15
N ILE A 240 10.85 29.76 -4.00
CA ILE A 240 10.94 28.36 -4.43
C ILE A 240 11.24 28.22 -5.92
N GLY A 241 11.50 29.33 -6.64
CA GLY A 241 11.70 29.35 -8.08
C GLY A 241 10.51 28.77 -8.85
N THR A 242 10.79 27.86 -9.79
CA THR A 242 9.76 27.16 -10.57
C THR A 242 9.39 25.78 -9.99
N SER A 243 9.70 25.52 -8.71
CA SER A 243 9.39 24.27 -8.05
C SER A 243 7.89 24.00 -8.00
N LEU A 244 7.53 22.72 -8.01
CA LEU A 244 6.13 22.29 -7.86
C LEU A 244 5.56 22.78 -6.51
N VAL A 245 4.38 23.40 -6.57
CA VAL A 245 3.72 23.98 -5.40
C VAL A 245 2.22 23.88 -5.50
N GLU A 246 1.53 23.77 -4.37
CA GLU A 246 0.08 23.87 -4.25
C GLU A 246 -0.26 25.22 -3.59
N ASP A 247 -0.46 26.26 -4.42
CA ASP A 247 -0.73 27.62 -3.95
C ASP A 247 -2.01 27.74 -3.13
N ASP A 248 -3.00 26.91 -3.40
CA ASP A 248 -4.26 26.84 -2.65
C ASP A 248 -4.11 26.14 -1.27
N LYS A 249 -2.92 25.61 -0.95
CA LYS A 249 -2.62 24.92 0.30
C LYS A 249 -1.63 25.67 1.20
N LEU A 250 -1.23 26.88 0.84
CA LEU A 250 -0.24 27.64 1.62
C LEU A 250 -0.71 27.95 3.04
N ASP A 251 -1.97 28.37 3.21
CA ASP A 251 -2.53 28.64 4.54
C ASP A 251 -2.56 27.36 5.39
N LEU A 252 -2.98 26.25 4.80
CA LEU A 252 -2.97 24.95 5.46
C LEU A 252 -1.56 24.52 5.87
N ALA A 253 -0.57 24.68 5.00
CA ALA A 253 0.82 24.36 5.31
C ALA A 253 1.34 25.22 6.47
N LYS A 254 0.98 26.50 6.50
CA LYS A 254 1.32 27.41 7.59
C LYS A 254 0.70 27.02 8.93
N ASP A 255 -0.58 26.60 8.89
CA ASP A 255 -1.30 26.13 10.08
C ASP A 255 -0.65 24.85 10.61
N LEU A 256 -0.34 23.87 9.75
CA LEU A 256 0.35 22.63 10.13
C LEU A 256 1.73 22.90 10.76
N LEU A 257 2.51 23.84 10.20
CA LEU A 257 3.80 24.24 10.79
C LEU A 257 3.62 24.83 12.20
N THR A 258 2.62 25.69 12.37
CA THR A 258 2.30 26.33 13.66
C THR A 258 1.83 25.29 14.68
N GLU A 259 0.90 24.44 14.32
CA GLU A 259 0.36 23.36 15.17
C GLU A 259 1.40 22.30 15.51
N SER A 260 2.39 22.11 14.64
CA SER A 260 3.45 21.13 14.85
C SER A 260 4.32 21.43 16.08
N ASN A 261 4.35 22.68 16.52
CA ASN A 261 5.19 23.14 17.64
C ASN A 261 6.64 22.63 17.52
N GLY A 262 7.22 22.77 16.32
CA GLY A 262 8.60 22.35 16.03
C GLY A 262 8.80 20.85 15.86
N LYS A 263 7.73 20.06 15.70
CA LYS A 263 7.86 18.63 15.32
C LYS A 263 8.16 18.45 13.84
N ILE A 264 7.61 19.30 12.96
CA ILE A 264 7.91 19.27 11.54
C ILE A 264 9.29 19.83 11.29
N ILE A 265 10.13 19.06 10.61
CA ILE A 265 11.48 19.43 10.20
C ILE A 265 11.49 19.53 8.69
N LEU A 266 11.78 20.72 8.17
CA LEU A 266 11.88 21.00 6.75
C LEU A 266 13.33 20.87 6.27
N PRO A 267 13.54 20.60 4.95
CA PRO A 267 14.86 20.64 4.36
C PRO A 267 15.55 22.00 4.50
N VAL A 268 16.88 21.98 4.56
CA VAL A 268 17.73 23.17 4.64
C VAL A 268 18.46 23.45 3.33
N ASP A 269 18.54 22.46 2.45
CA ASP A 269 19.08 22.59 1.09
C ASP A 269 18.32 21.69 0.11
N THR A 270 18.45 21.98 -1.17
CA THR A 270 17.78 21.27 -2.25
C THR A 270 18.65 21.22 -3.50
N VAL A 271 18.51 20.14 -4.27
CA VAL A 271 19.12 20.00 -5.59
C VAL A 271 18.19 20.64 -6.62
N VAL A 272 18.68 21.61 -7.34
CA VAL A 272 17.89 22.40 -8.31
C VAL A 272 18.41 22.24 -9.72
N ALA A 273 17.48 22.25 -10.69
CA ALA A 273 17.77 22.27 -12.12
C ALA A 273 16.79 23.21 -12.85
N ALA A 274 17.15 23.65 -14.05
CA ALA A 274 16.28 24.49 -14.88
C ALA A 274 15.15 23.68 -15.55
N GLU A 275 15.35 22.38 -15.74
CA GLU A 275 14.46 21.49 -16.47
C GLU A 275 14.19 20.20 -15.68
N PHE A 276 13.01 19.63 -15.84
CA PHE A 276 12.66 18.32 -15.31
C PHE A 276 13.24 17.22 -16.21
N ASN A 277 14.55 17.02 -16.14
CA ASN A 277 15.31 16.08 -16.96
C ASN A 277 16.52 15.58 -16.17
N ASN A 278 16.79 14.27 -16.21
CA ASN A 278 17.94 13.68 -15.52
C ASN A 278 19.29 14.27 -15.99
N ASP A 279 19.40 14.62 -17.25
CA ASP A 279 20.63 15.15 -17.84
C ASP A 279 20.77 16.68 -17.77
N ALA A 280 19.80 17.36 -17.14
CA ALA A 280 19.86 18.78 -16.90
C ALA A 280 21.04 19.14 -15.99
N GLU A 281 21.66 20.29 -16.23
CA GLU A 281 22.65 20.86 -15.30
C GLU A 281 21.99 21.14 -13.95
N PHE A 282 22.55 20.62 -12.90
CA PHE A 282 22.02 20.77 -11.54
C PHE A 282 23.05 21.28 -10.55
N SER A 283 22.59 21.88 -9.48
CA SER A 283 23.41 22.34 -8.37
C SER A 283 22.63 22.20 -7.06
N THR A 284 23.35 22.12 -5.95
CA THR A 284 22.73 22.13 -4.61
C THR A 284 22.80 23.57 -4.06
N VAL A 285 21.66 24.05 -3.55
CA VAL A 285 21.53 25.39 -2.96
C VAL A 285 20.83 25.30 -1.61
N ASP A 286 21.13 26.25 -0.72
CA ASP A 286 20.34 26.42 0.50
C ASP A 286 18.91 26.85 0.13
N VAL A 287 17.91 26.41 0.92
CA VAL A 287 16.50 26.70 0.61
C VAL A 287 16.15 28.19 0.68
N ASP A 288 17.01 29.01 1.28
CA ASP A 288 16.88 30.47 1.27
C ASP A 288 17.39 31.12 -0.02
N ASN A 289 18.04 30.37 -0.90
CA ASN A 289 18.74 30.85 -2.10
C ASN A 289 18.34 30.13 -3.38
N ILE A 290 17.11 29.64 -3.47
CA ILE A 290 16.62 28.98 -4.68
C ILE A 290 16.47 30.00 -5.80
N PRO A 291 17.13 29.81 -6.97
CA PRO A 291 17.01 30.74 -8.10
C PRO A 291 15.62 30.77 -8.70
N ASP A 292 15.15 31.94 -9.17
CA ASP A 292 13.81 32.13 -9.73
C ASP A 292 13.50 31.23 -10.93
N ASN A 293 14.53 30.86 -11.70
CA ASN A 293 14.42 30.07 -12.94
C ASN A 293 14.77 28.59 -12.74
N LYS A 294 14.88 28.11 -11.50
CA LYS A 294 15.18 26.70 -11.21
C LYS A 294 14.12 26.06 -10.33
N MET A 295 13.95 24.77 -10.50
CA MET A 295 13.06 23.92 -9.69
C MET A 295 13.87 22.98 -8.81
N GLY A 296 13.41 22.72 -7.61
CA GLY A 296 13.97 21.69 -6.75
C GLY A 296 13.47 20.31 -7.13
N LEU A 297 14.40 19.35 -7.21
CA LEU A 297 14.12 17.99 -7.65
C LEU A 297 14.54 16.92 -6.63
N ASP A 298 15.33 17.30 -5.61
CA ASP A 298 15.71 16.41 -4.51
C ASP A 298 16.09 17.24 -3.28
N ILE A 299 16.17 16.62 -2.12
CA ILE A 299 16.80 17.22 -0.95
C ILE A 299 18.33 17.18 -1.11
N GLY A 300 19.00 18.16 -0.51
CA GLY A 300 20.47 18.26 -0.57
C GLY A 300 21.16 17.43 0.51
N GLU A 301 22.51 17.42 0.46
CA GLU A 301 23.35 16.66 1.39
C GLU A 301 23.26 17.16 2.83
N LYS A 302 23.12 18.48 3.03
CA LYS A 302 22.94 19.06 4.39
C LYS A 302 21.63 18.56 5.00
N THR A 303 20.56 18.45 4.20
CA THR A 303 19.26 17.92 4.64
C THR A 303 19.36 16.44 4.96
N VAL A 304 20.05 15.63 4.14
CA VAL A 304 20.28 14.21 4.45
C VAL A 304 20.99 14.06 5.79
N LYS A 305 22.03 14.85 6.07
CA LYS A 305 22.74 14.84 7.35
C LYS A 305 21.85 15.29 8.51
N LEU A 306 21.01 16.31 8.29
CA LEU A 306 20.05 16.77 9.29
C LEU A 306 19.04 15.66 9.62
N PHE A 307 18.47 15.03 8.61
CA PHE A 307 17.51 13.95 8.77
C PHE A 307 18.15 12.73 9.45
N ASP A 308 19.37 12.35 9.04
CA ASP A 308 20.14 11.28 9.67
C ASP A 308 20.33 11.52 11.18
N SER A 309 20.56 12.77 11.61
CA SER A 309 20.70 13.10 13.03
C SER A 309 19.44 12.77 13.85
N TYR A 310 18.25 12.94 13.27
CA TYR A 310 16.99 12.53 13.89
C TYR A 310 16.75 11.03 13.77
N ILE A 311 16.96 10.46 12.59
CA ILE A 311 16.75 9.03 12.31
C ILE A 311 17.58 8.17 13.26
N LYS A 312 18.83 8.51 13.51
CA LYS A 312 19.72 7.78 14.43
C LYS A 312 19.19 7.65 15.86
N THR A 313 18.33 8.55 16.29
CA THR A 313 17.71 8.50 17.62
C THR A 313 16.47 7.60 17.67
N ALA A 314 15.93 7.23 16.51
CA ALA A 314 14.65 6.55 16.41
C ALA A 314 14.66 5.14 17.00
N LYS A 315 13.56 4.78 17.65
CA LYS A 315 13.20 3.40 17.98
C LYS A 315 12.04 2.89 17.14
N THR A 316 11.31 3.80 16.50
CA THR A 316 10.31 3.51 15.48
C THR A 316 10.46 4.52 14.34
N VAL A 317 10.50 4.03 13.11
CA VAL A 317 10.47 4.85 11.88
C VAL A 317 9.30 4.44 11.03
N VAL A 318 8.54 5.43 10.57
CA VAL A 318 7.50 5.26 9.54
C VAL A 318 7.87 6.15 8.37
N TRP A 319 8.12 5.55 7.21
CA TRP A 319 8.49 6.26 5.99
C TRP A 319 7.44 6.08 4.91
N ASN A 320 6.95 7.18 4.33
CA ASN A 320 5.99 7.18 3.22
C ASN A 320 6.30 8.29 2.22
N GLY A 321 6.71 7.93 1.04
CA GLY A 321 7.02 8.81 -0.09
C GLY A 321 8.51 9.15 -0.24
N PRO A 322 9.01 9.28 -1.48
CA PRO A 322 10.40 9.57 -1.77
C PRO A 322 10.75 11.03 -1.44
N MET A 323 12.06 11.29 -1.26
CA MET A 323 12.58 12.61 -0.91
C MET A 323 12.85 13.49 -2.14
N GLY A 324 12.90 12.91 -3.32
CA GLY A 324 13.14 13.57 -4.58
C GLY A 324 12.61 12.75 -5.75
N VAL A 325 12.98 13.12 -6.98
CA VAL A 325 12.63 12.40 -8.22
C VAL A 325 13.58 11.20 -8.36
N PHE A 326 13.40 10.20 -7.52
CA PHE A 326 14.35 9.08 -7.36
C PHE A 326 14.48 8.19 -8.62
N GLU A 327 13.52 8.25 -9.55
CA GLU A 327 13.58 7.59 -10.85
C GLU A 327 14.69 8.17 -11.75
N MET A 328 15.11 9.39 -11.44
CA MET A 328 16.22 10.07 -12.09
C MET A 328 17.48 9.96 -11.22
N SER A 329 18.52 9.30 -11.71
CA SER A 329 19.72 8.97 -10.92
C SER A 329 20.40 10.20 -10.27
N ASN A 330 20.36 11.36 -10.95
CA ASN A 330 20.93 12.60 -10.44
C ASN A 330 20.11 13.24 -9.31
N PHE A 331 18.85 12.84 -9.13
CA PHE A 331 17.90 13.35 -8.15
C PHE A 331 17.39 12.26 -7.19
N ALA A 332 18.16 11.16 -7.06
CA ALA A 332 17.86 10.02 -6.20
C ALA A 332 18.66 10.02 -4.89
N LYS A 333 19.67 10.87 -4.77
CA LYS A 333 20.62 10.82 -3.63
C LYS A 333 19.97 11.10 -2.29
N GLY A 334 18.96 11.97 -2.25
CA GLY A 334 18.20 12.25 -1.04
C GLY A 334 17.44 11.03 -0.54
N THR A 335 16.72 10.37 -1.44
CA THR A 335 15.99 9.12 -1.14
C THR A 335 16.94 8.00 -0.71
N ILE A 336 18.07 7.83 -1.42
CA ILE A 336 19.12 6.86 -1.08
C ILE A 336 19.67 7.14 0.33
N GLY A 337 20.04 8.38 0.62
CA GLY A 337 20.63 8.75 1.91
C GLY A 337 19.68 8.51 3.08
N VAL A 338 18.39 8.81 2.92
CA VAL A 338 17.38 8.49 3.95
C VAL A 338 17.21 6.98 4.09
N CYS A 339 17.16 6.24 2.99
CA CYS A 339 17.09 4.78 3.00
C CYS A 339 18.27 4.15 3.77
N GLU A 340 19.49 4.61 3.49
CA GLU A 340 20.70 4.16 4.18
C GLU A 340 20.68 4.49 5.67
N SER A 341 20.25 5.70 6.03
CA SER A 341 20.12 6.10 7.45
C SER A 341 19.20 5.17 8.21
N ILE A 342 18.04 4.80 7.63
CA ILE A 342 17.09 3.88 8.24
C ILE A 342 17.65 2.45 8.28
N ALA A 343 18.28 1.99 7.20
CA ALA A 343 18.83 0.64 7.08
C ALA A 343 19.98 0.37 8.08
N ASN A 344 20.66 1.41 8.53
CA ASN A 344 21.74 1.33 9.51
C ASN A 344 21.27 1.36 10.97
N LEU A 345 19.96 1.50 11.24
CA LEU A 345 19.44 1.46 12.60
C LEU A 345 19.54 0.05 13.19
N ALA A 346 20.07 -0.01 14.41
CA ALA A 346 19.99 -1.19 15.25
C ALA A 346 18.79 -1.07 16.21
N ASP A 347 18.10 -2.18 16.46
CA ASP A 347 17.01 -2.27 17.46
C ASP A 347 15.86 -1.28 17.27
N ALA A 348 15.56 -0.90 16.03
CA ALA A 348 14.43 -0.06 15.68
C ALA A 348 13.40 -0.83 14.85
N VAL A 349 12.13 -0.46 15.05
CA VAL A 349 11.03 -0.91 14.17
C VAL A 349 10.95 0.07 13.01
N THR A 350 11.16 -0.43 11.79
CA THR A 350 11.22 0.38 10.57
C THR A 350 10.16 -0.08 9.58
N ILE A 351 9.21 0.81 9.29
CA ILE A 351 8.07 0.56 8.42
C ILE A 351 8.15 1.46 7.19
N ILE A 352 8.06 0.86 6.02
CA ILE A 352 7.85 1.61 4.77
C ILE A 352 6.40 1.42 4.33
N GLY A 353 5.71 2.53 4.09
CA GLY A 353 4.40 2.57 3.44
C GLY A 353 4.48 3.32 2.11
N GLY A 354 3.66 2.91 1.15
CA GLY A 354 3.62 3.53 -0.19
C GLY A 354 4.51 2.85 -1.23
N GLY A 355 3.99 2.83 -2.48
CA GLY A 355 4.63 2.11 -3.59
C GLY A 355 6.01 2.64 -3.95
N ASP A 356 6.17 3.96 -4.02
CA ASP A 356 7.41 4.58 -4.49
C ASP A 356 8.57 4.41 -3.49
N SER A 357 8.32 4.62 -2.20
CA SER A 357 9.34 4.39 -1.16
C SER A 357 9.70 2.92 -1.01
N ALA A 358 8.71 2.01 -1.12
CA ALA A 358 8.96 0.58 -1.15
C ALA A 358 9.79 0.18 -2.38
N ALA A 359 9.44 0.69 -3.56
CA ALA A 359 10.18 0.45 -4.80
C ALA A 359 11.64 0.96 -4.70
N ALA A 360 11.84 2.14 -4.09
CA ALA A 360 13.18 2.68 -3.85
C ALA A 360 14.00 1.74 -2.95
N ALA A 361 13.46 1.32 -1.81
CA ALA A 361 14.16 0.42 -0.88
C ALA A 361 14.50 -0.93 -1.51
N ILE A 362 13.59 -1.50 -2.30
CA ILE A 362 13.80 -2.78 -2.99
C ILE A 362 14.86 -2.64 -4.09
N SER A 363 14.76 -1.60 -4.95
CA SER A 363 15.70 -1.39 -6.05
C SER A 363 17.13 -1.10 -5.58
N LEU A 364 17.26 -0.50 -4.41
CA LEU A 364 18.56 -0.23 -3.78
C LEU A 364 19.12 -1.42 -3.00
N GLY A 365 18.39 -2.55 -2.93
CA GLY A 365 18.85 -3.76 -2.22
C GLY A 365 18.74 -3.68 -0.70
N TYR A 366 17.93 -2.77 -0.15
CA TYR A 366 17.76 -2.61 1.30
C TYR A 366 16.48 -3.27 1.85
N ALA A 367 15.74 -4.03 1.04
CA ALA A 367 14.47 -4.63 1.47
C ALA A 367 14.57 -5.42 2.79
N ASP A 368 15.64 -6.20 2.96
CA ASP A 368 15.87 -7.03 4.15
C ASP A 368 16.27 -6.24 5.41
N LYS A 369 16.55 -4.95 5.26
CA LYS A 369 16.95 -4.08 6.39
C LYS A 369 15.75 -3.44 7.10
N PHE A 370 14.56 -3.54 6.51
CA PHE A 370 13.34 -2.98 7.08
C PHE A 370 12.53 -4.04 7.82
N THR A 371 11.94 -3.67 8.94
CA THR A 371 11.07 -4.57 9.71
C THR A 371 9.83 -4.96 8.89
N HIS A 372 9.26 -4.01 8.15
CA HIS A 372 8.11 -4.23 7.29
C HIS A 372 8.07 -3.26 6.12
N ILE A 373 7.86 -3.80 4.92
CA ILE A 373 7.56 -3.03 3.71
C ILE A 373 6.11 -3.33 3.35
N SER A 374 5.25 -2.32 3.48
CA SER A 374 3.84 -2.48 3.17
C SER A 374 3.58 -2.60 1.68
N THR A 375 2.73 -3.54 1.32
CA THR A 375 2.24 -3.71 -0.05
C THR A 375 0.92 -2.96 -0.30
N GLY A 376 0.40 -2.30 0.73
CA GLY A 376 -0.97 -1.77 0.76
C GLY A 376 -1.21 -0.48 -0.03
N GLY A 377 -0.18 0.23 -0.46
CA GLY A 377 -0.35 1.49 -1.21
C GLY A 377 -1.31 2.48 -0.53
N GLY A 378 -2.46 2.73 -1.15
CA GLY A 378 -3.50 3.62 -0.60
C GLY A 378 -4.08 3.17 0.74
N ALA A 379 -4.21 1.86 0.97
CA ALA A 379 -4.69 1.33 2.25
C ALA A 379 -3.70 1.63 3.39
N SER A 380 -2.39 1.52 3.13
CA SER A 380 -1.36 1.89 4.10
C SER A 380 -1.43 3.37 4.45
N LEU A 381 -1.64 4.22 3.44
CA LEU A 381 -1.77 5.66 3.63
C LEU A 381 -2.99 6.00 4.49
N GLU A 382 -4.16 5.49 4.16
CA GLU A 382 -5.38 5.72 4.93
C GLU A 382 -5.29 5.14 6.35
N PHE A 383 -4.58 4.03 6.53
CA PHE A 383 -4.35 3.49 7.86
C PHE A 383 -3.40 4.37 8.68
N LEU A 384 -2.38 4.97 8.05
CA LEU A 384 -1.51 5.97 8.68
C LEU A 384 -2.26 7.27 9.02
N GLU A 385 -3.31 7.61 8.28
CA GLU A 385 -4.24 8.70 8.60
C GLU A 385 -5.14 8.40 9.82
N GLY A 386 -5.10 7.18 10.33
CA GLY A 386 -5.98 6.73 11.43
C GLY A 386 -7.40 6.39 10.98
N LYS A 387 -7.62 6.28 9.68
CA LYS A 387 -8.94 5.91 9.14
C LYS A 387 -9.25 4.44 9.38
N VAL A 388 -10.53 4.16 9.58
CA VAL A 388 -11.05 2.80 9.60
C VAL A 388 -11.03 2.25 8.17
N LEU A 389 -10.49 1.05 8.01
CA LEU A 389 -10.46 0.35 6.73
C LEU A 389 -11.71 -0.52 6.59
N PRO A 390 -12.65 -0.21 5.66
CA PRO A 390 -13.93 -0.93 5.55
C PRO A 390 -13.77 -2.44 5.37
N GLY A 391 -12.80 -2.87 4.55
CA GLY A 391 -12.53 -4.29 4.31
C GLY A 391 -11.96 -5.05 5.51
N VAL A 392 -11.47 -4.34 6.52
CA VAL A 392 -11.07 -4.91 7.82
C VAL A 392 -12.23 -4.81 8.82
N GLU A 393 -12.91 -3.66 8.85
CA GLU A 393 -13.99 -3.42 9.82
C GLU A 393 -15.15 -4.41 9.66
N ALA A 394 -15.47 -4.81 8.45
CA ALA A 394 -16.50 -5.80 8.15
C ALA A 394 -16.17 -7.24 8.65
N ILE A 395 -14.90 -7.52 8.97
CA ILE A 395 -14.47 -8.83 9.46
C ILE A 395 -14.94 -9.04 10.92
N SER A 396 -15.30 -10.28 11.25
CA SER A 396 -15.75 -10.69 12.58
C SER A 396 -14.71 -10.39 13.68
N ASN A 397 -15.19 -9.98 14.83
CA ASN A 397 -14.36 -9.82 16.03
C ASN A 397 -14.13 -11.18 16.71
N LYS A 398 -13.01 -11.29 17.45
CA LYS A 398 -12.75 -12.41 18.36
C LYS A 398 -13.73 -12.41 19.51
#